data_6fede20345d7601174c862584977e239
#
_entry.id   6fede20345d7601174c862584977e239
#
_cell.length_a   1.000
_cell.length_b   1.000
_cell.length_c   1.000
_cell.angle_alpha   90.00
_cell.angle_beta   90.00
_cell.angle_gamma   90.00
#
_symmetry.space_group_name_H-M   'P 1'
#
loop_
_entity.id
_entity.type
_entity.pdbx_description
1 polymer ?
#
loop_
_entity_poly.entity_id
_entity_poly.type
_entity_poly.pdbx_seq_one_letter_code
_entity_poly.pdbx_strand_id
1 'polypeptide(L)'
;IHAEDAVEIPFDNILRDYTGAGVIFGATGGVMEAALRSAWYLLTGENPNPDAFQTVHDVHPSDSQPWKEAEFDINGTTVRIAVTSGLGNARKLCEAILRGEVHYDFVEIMACPGGCAGGGGQTIHCDDQARAEKRGSLLHKLDQNMPVRFSHENEDVKQLYKEWLEKPLSEKAEELLHTDHFAPV
;
A
#
# COMPACT_ATOMS: atom_id res chain seq x y z
N ILE A 1 -31.31 -22.75 17.49
CA ILE A 1 -29.94 -23.17 17.11
C ILE A 1 -29.05 -22.69 18.23
N HIS A 2 -28.38 -23.62 18.92
CA HIS A 2 -27.42 -23.28 19.94
C HIS A 2 -26.02 -23.26 19.27
N ALA A 3 -25.20 -22.26 19.59
CA ALA A 3 -23.87 -22.11 18.99
C ALA A 3 -22.96 -23.31 19.30
N GLU A 4 -23.17 -23.96 20.44
CA GLU A 4 -22.47 -25.16 20.89
C GLU A 4 -22.78 -26.43 20.06
N ASP A 5 -23.89 -26.41 19.31
CA ASP A 5 -24.30 -27.53 18.44
C ASP A 5 -23.81 -27.31 16.98
N ALA A 6 -23.13 -26.19 16.70
CA ALA A 6 -22.64 -25.88 15.37
C ALA A 6 -21.41 -26.76 15.05
N VAL A 7 -21.44 -27.40 13.88
CA VAL A 7 -20.29 -28.13 13.36
C VAL A 7 -19.31 -27.13 12.78
N GLU A 8 -18.07 -27.16 13.26
CA GLU A 8 -17.01 -26.37 12.65
C GLU A 8 -16.71 -26.86 11.23
N ILE A 9 -16.82 -25.96 10.28
CA ILE A 9 -16.38 -26.19 8.90
C ILE A 9 -15.24 -25.20 8.57
N PRO A 10 -14.21 -25.65 7.85
CA PRO A 10 -13.13 -24.74 7.45
C PRO A 10 -13.69 -23.66 6.50
N PHE A 11 -13.11 -22.47 6.58
CA PHE A 11 -13.37 -21.43 5.58
C PHE A 11 -12.88 -21.86 4.20
N ASP A 12 -13.52 -21.35 3.16
CA ASP A 12 -13.04 -21.50 1.80
C ASP A 12 -11.63 -20.92 1.68
N ASN A 13 -10.78 -21.64 0.99
CA ASN A 13 -9.37 -21.28 0.82
C ASN A 13 -9.14 -20.51 -0.48
N ILE A 14 -9.72 -19.34 -0.58
CA ILE A 14 -9.48 -18.42 -1.68
C ILE A 14 -8.48 -17.36 -1.22
N LEU A 15 -7.32 -17.25 -1.89
CA LEU A 15 -6.27 -16.29 -1.55
C LEU A 15 -5.83 -16.37 -0.07
N ARG A 16 -5.43 -17.56 0.36
CA ARG A 16 -5.05 -17.87 1.76
C ARG A 16 -3.81 -17.16 2.24
N ASP A 17 -2.84 -17.10 1.35
CA ASP A 17 -1.53 -16.61 1.70
C ASP A 17 -1.47 -15.10 1.50
N TYR A 18 -1.00 -14.40 2.50
CA TYR A 18 -0.74 -12.97 2.44
C TYR A 18 0.76 -12.70 2.60
N THR A 19 1.20 -11.56 2.12
CA THR A 19 2.60 -11.16 2.15
C THR A 19 2.84 -10.04 3.14
N GLY A 20 4.09 -9.86 3.57
CA GLY A 20 4.48 -8.72 4.37
C GLY A 20 4.12 -7.38 3.69
N ALA A 21 4.28 -7.31 2.36
CA ALA A 21 3.85 -6.15 1.59
C ALA A 21 2.35 -5.83 1.77
N GLY A 22 1.48 -6.84 1.81
CA GLY A 22 0.05 -6.63 2.08
C GLY A 22 -0.23 -6.14 3.50
N VAL A 23 0.55 -6.62 4.48
CA VAL A 23 0.40 -6.22 5.88
C VAL A 23 0.67 -4.73 6.08
N ILE A 24 1.71 -4.18 5.44
CA ILE A 24 2.10 -2.77 5.63
C ILE A 24 1.15 -1.77 4.96
N PHE A 25 0.20 -2.21 4.13
CA PHE A 25 -0.83 -1.34 3.52
C PHE A 25 -1.64 -0.54 4.56
N GLY A 26 -1.72 -1.04 5.78
CA GLY A 26 -2.42 -0.35 6.86
C GLY A 26 -1.75 0.92 7.37
N ALA A 27 -0.48 1.14 7.06
CA ALA A 27 0.28 2.32 7.46
C ALA A 27 0.54 3.25 6.26
N THR A 28 0.60 4.57 6.51
CA THR A 28 1.00 5.54 5.48
C THR A 28 2.43 5.26 5.02
N GLY A 29 2.64 5.19 3.69
CA GLY A 29 3.90 4.81 3.07
C GLY A 29 4.02 3.31 2.79
N GLY A 30 3.14 2.47 3.34
CA GLY A 30 3.22 1.02 3.17
C GLY A 30 2.85 0.55 1.77
N VAL A 31 1.88 1.16 1.13
CA VAL A 31 1.52 0.86 -0.27
C VAL A 31 2.65 1.30 -1.19
N MET A 32 3.24 2.48 -0.95
CA MET A 32 4.38 2.99 -1.70
C MET A 32 5.57 2.03 -1.61
N GLU A 33 5.92 1.59 -0.40
CA GLU A 33 7.01 0.64 -0.21
C GLU A 33 6.75 -0.68 -0.94
N ALA A 34 5.55 -1.24 -0.82
CA ALA A 34 5.17 -2.46 -1.52
C ALA A 34 5.27 -2.31 -3.05
N ALA A 35 4.83 -1.16 -3.57
CA ALA A 35 4.92 -0.84 -5.00
C ALA A 35 6.38 -0.69 -5.45
N LEU A 36 7.23 0.01 -4.70
CA LEU A 36 8.64 0.18 -5.01
C LEU A 36 9.41 -1.16 -4.99
N ARG A 37 9.10 -2.05 -4.05
CA ARG A 37 9.64 -3.41 -4.01
C ARG A 37 9.32 -4.18 -5.30
N SER A 38 8.07 -4.13 -5.76
CA SER A 38 7.64 -4.81 -6.97
C SER A 38 8.14 -4.12 -8.24
N ALA A 39 8.20 -2.79 -8.28
CA ALA A 39 8.77 -2.04 -9.39
C ALA A 39 10.26 -2.36 -9.58
N TRP A 40 11.02 -2.46 -8.50
CA TRP A 40 12.41 -2.89 -8.56
C TRP A 40 12.54 -4.26 -9.25
N TYR A 41 11.76 -5.25 -8.78
CA TYR A 41 11.78 -6.58 -9.38
C TYR A 41 11.42 -6.56 -10.88
N LEU A 42 10.39 -5.81 -11.26
CA LEU A 42 9.95 -5.73 -12.64
C LEU A 42 11.01 -5.09 -13.57
N LEU A 43 11.81 -4.17 -13.05
CA LEU A 43 12.82 -3.46 -13.83
C LEU A 43 14.18 -4.17 -13.84
N THR A 44 14.51 -4.92 -12.79
CA THR A 44 15.83 -5.56 -12.64
C THR A 44 15.81 -7.07 -12.83
N GLY A 45 14.68 -7.71 -12.64
CA GLY A 45 14.53 -9.17 -12.59
C GLY A 45 14.96 -9.81 -11.26
N GLU A 46 15.38 -9.00 -10.28
CA GLU A 46 15.85 -9.45 -8.97
C GLU A 46 15.11 -8.74 -7.85
N ASN A 47 14.91 -9.41 -6.72
CA ASN A 47 14.31 -8.78 -5.55
C ASN A 47 15.28 -7.76 -4.93
N PRO A 48 14.79 -6.58 -4.52
CA PRO A 48 15.59 -5.66 -3.73
C PRO A 48 15.81 -6.21 -2.30
N ASN A 49 16.70 -5.57 -1.54
CA ASN A 49 16.60 -5.70 -0.10
C ASN A 49 15.19 -5.24 0.33
N PRO A 50 14.39 -6.08 1.02
CA PRO A 50 13.01 -5.72 1.37
C PRO A 50 12.91 -4.48 2.27
N ASP A 51 14.00 -4.05 2.91
CA ASP A 51 14.07 -2.86 3.75
C ASP A 51 14.65 -1.62 3.03
N ALA A 52 14.92 -1.72 1.72
CA ALA A 52 15.55 -0.64 0.94
C ALA A 52 14.71 0.65 0.88
N PHE A 53 13.40 0.54 1.05
CA PHE A 53 12.46 1.65 0.88
C PHE A 53 11.84 2.15 2.19
N GLN A 54 12.38 1.78 3.35
CA GLN A 54 11.84 2.19 4.66
C GLN A 54 11.79 3.71 4.87
N THR A 55 12.54 4.48 4.08
CA THR A 55 12.50 5.95 4.14
C THR A 55 11.12 6.54 3.81
N VAL A 56 10.22 5.77 3.18
CA VAL A 56 8.84 6.20 2.92
C VAL A 56 7.91 6.03 4.12
N HIS A 57 8.37 5.36 5.18
CA HIS A 57 7.65 5.26 6.46
C HIS A 57 7.72 6.57 7.26
N ASP A 58 7.01 6.58 8.37
CA ASP A 58 7.03 7.69 9.35
C ASP A 58 6.68 9.03 8.70
N VAL A 59 5.63 9.02 7.89
CA VAL A 59 5.10 10.22 7.26
C VAL A 59 4.24 10.96 8.27
N HIS A 60 4.75 12.09 8.71
CA HIS A 60 4.08 13.00 9.65
C HIS A 60 3.74 14.33 8.95
N PRO A 61 2.66 14.36 8.14
CA PRO A 61 2.30 15.59 7.47
C PRO A 61 2.02 16.71 8.47
N SER A 62 2.56 17.87 8.18
CA SER A 62 2.33 19.10 8.94
C SER A 62 1.91 20.23 8.00
N ASP A 63 1.50 21.38 8.53
CA ASP A 63 1.16 22.52 7.69
C ASP A 63 2.34 23.04 6.86
N SER A 64 3.56 22.91 7.38
CA SER A 64 4.80 23.29 6.69
C SER A 64 5.35 22.21 5.77
N GLN A 65 4.99 20.95 6.01
CA GLN A 65 5.42 19.79 5.21
C GLN A 65 4.23 18.83 5.04
N PRO A 66 3.29 19.14 4.13
CA PRO A 66 2.05 18.38 4.01
C PRO A 66 2.22 17.01 3.35
N TRP A 67 3.37 16.70 2.75
CA TRP A 67 3.74 15.40 2.21
C TRP A 67 5.23 15.13 2.40
N LYS A 68 5.62 13.89 2.29
CA LYS A 68 7.00 13.42 2.27
C LYS A 68 7.40 13.08 0.84
N GLU A 69 8.61 13.45 0.47
CA GLU A 69 9.20 13.16 -0.83
C GLU A 69 10.41 12.22 -0.67
N ALA A 70 10.64 11.39 -1.67
CA ALA A 70 11.86 10.62 -1.80
C ALA A 70 12.19 10.38 -3.28
N GLU A 71 13.46 10.11 -3.54
CA GLU A 71 13.96 9.69 -4.85
C GLU A 71 14.71 8.37 -4.69
N PHE A 72 14.49 7.47 -5.63
CA PHE A 72 15.18 6.18 -5.69
C PHE A 72 15.76 5.97 -7.08
N ASP A 73 16.99 5.52 -7.14
CA ASP A 73 17.56 5.02 -8.40
C ASP A 73 17.23 3.53 -8.52
N ILE A 74 16.50 3.17 -9.56
CA ILE A 74 16.19 1.79 -9.88
C ILE A 74 16.80 1.47 -11.24
N ASN A 75 17.97 0.81 -11.22
CA ASN A 75 18.71 0.42 -12.43
C ASN A 75 18.97 1.58 -13.40
N GLY A 76 19.41 2.73 -12.88
CA GLY A 76 19.70 3.94 -13.65
C GLY A 76 18.46 4.79 -14.01
N THR A 77 17.29 4.40 -13.52
CA THR A 77 16.04 5.18 -13.65
C THR A 77 15.72 5.83 -12.31
N THR A 78 15.72 7.17 -12.28
CA THR A 78 15.31 7.91 -11.08
C THR A 78 13.80 7.90 -10.97
N VAL A 79 13.28 7.39 -9.85
CA VAL A 79 11.85 7.37 -9.51
C VAL A 79 11.62 8.36 -8.37
N ARG A 80 10.80 9.36 -8.61
CA ARG A 80 10.40 10.38 -7.64
C ARG A 80 9.04 10.08 -7.09
N ILE A 81 8.93 10.06 -5.78
CA ILE A 81 7.68 9.71 -5.10
C ILE A 81 7.25 10.77 -4.09
N ALA A 82 5.94 10.79 -3.83
CA ALA A 82 5.38 11.53 -2.72
C ALA A 82 4.39 10.67 -1.94
N VAL A 83 4.38 10.84 -0.62
CA VAL A 83 3.48 10.12 0.28
C VAL A 83 2.83 11.13 1.23
N THR A 84 1.51 11.05 1.35
CA THR A 84 0.76 11.89 2.29
C THR A 84 -0.42 11.16 2.92
N SER A 85 -0.90 11.70 4.03
CA SER A 85 -2.15 11.29 4.65
C SER A 85 -2.99 12.48 5.08
N GLY A 86 -4.31 12.28 5.10
CA GLY A 86 -5.30 13.32 5.36
C GLY A 86 -5.68 14.10 4.11
N LEU A 87 -6.99 14.28 3.88
CA LEU A 87 -7.52 14.88 2.65
C LEU A 87 -7.14 16.36 2.47
N GLY A 88 -6.89 17.09 3.57
CA GLY A 88 -6.39 18.47 3.52
C GLY A 88 -4.98 18.54 2.91
N ASN A 89 -4.10 17.62 3.29
CA ASN A 89 -2.74 17.51 2.75
C ASN A 89 -2.76 16.99 1.31
N ALA A 90 -3.63 16.02 1.01
CA ALA A 90 -3.86 15.53 -0.35
C ALA A 90 -4.23 16.67 -1.30
N ARG A 91 -5.14 17.56 -0.89
CA ARG A 91 -5.51 18.74 -1.67
C ARG A 91 -4.30 19.64 -1.95
N LYS A 92 -3.50 19.97 -0.92
CA LYS A 92 -2.29 20.80 -1.07
C LYS A 92 -1.32 20.19 -2.09
N LEU A 93 -1.10 18.87 -2.00
CA LEU A 93 -0.24 18.11 -2.94
C LEU A 93 -0.79 18.15 -4.37
N CYS A 94 -2.07 17.83 -4.56
CA CYS A 94 -2.69 17.88 -5.88
C CYS A 94 -2.63 19.28 -6.50
N GLU A 95 -2.88 20.33 -5.72
CA GLU A 95 -2.78 21.72 -6.18
C GLU A 95 -1.35 22.09 -6.60
N ALA A 96 -0.32 21.64 -5.85
CA ALA A 96 1.09 21.85 -6.20
C ALA A 96 1.46 21.15 -7.51
N ILE A 97 1.01 19.91 -7.72
CA ILE A 97 1.19 19.16 -8.97
C ILE A 97 0.50 19.89 -10.13
N LEU A 98 -0.76 20.31 -9.96
CA LEU A 98 -1.52 21.01 -11.01
C LEU A 98 -0.91 22.36 -11.38
N ARG A 99 -0.28 23.07 -10.44
CA ARG A 99 0.46 24.31 -10.71
C ARG A 99 1.84 24.08 -11.32
N GLY A 100 2.28 22.81 -11.43
CA GLY A 100 3.61 22.46 -11.95
C GLY A 100 4.77 22.81 -11.00
N GLU A 101 4.49 22.99 -9.71
CA GLU A 101 5.50 23.29 -8.69
C GLU A 101 6.32 22.06 -8.32
N VAL A 102 5.72 20.87 -8.43
CA VAL A 102 6.32 19.57 -8.14
C VAL A 102 5.91 18.55 -9.18
N HIS A 103 6.76 17.53 -9.35
CA HIS A 103 6.50 16.40 -10.25
C HIS A 103 6.94 15.08 -9.61
N TYR A 104 6.07 14.09 -9.65
CA TYR A 104 6.31 12.74 -9.11
C TYR A 104 5.88 11.68 -10.12
N ASP A 105 6.61 10.58 -10.13
CA ASP A 105 6.27 9.40 -10.94
C ASP A 105 5.19 8.55 -10.26
N PHE A 106 5.19 8.56 -8.93
CA PHE A 106 4.19 7.85 -8.14
C PHE A 106 3.83 8.61 -6.85
N VAL A 107 2.54 8.65 -6.53
CA VAL A 107 2.00 9.36 -5.36
C VAL A 107 1.09 8.44 -4.56
N GLU A 108 1.36 8.30 -3.26
CA GLU A 108 0.45 7.64 -2.31
C GLU A 108 -0.34 8.68 -1.53
N ILE A 109 -1.66 8.53 -1.51
CA ILE A 109 -2.58 9.35 -0.70
C ILE A 109 -3.41 8.44 0.19
N MET A 110 -3.25 8.55 1.50
CA MET A 110 -4.12 7.92 2.47
C MET A 110 -5.17 8.93 2.97
N ALA A 111 -6.45 8.58 2.91
CA ALA A 111 -7.53 9.48 3.33
C ALA A 111 -7.47 9.79 4.83
N CYS A 112 -7.19 8.79 5.65
CA CYS A 112 -7.07 8.93 7.10
C CYS A 112 -5.65 9.32 7.50
N PRO A 113 -5.46 10.27 8.45
CA PRO A 113 -4.14 10.55 9.02
C PRO A 113 -3.52 9.29 9.63
N GLY A 114 -2.27 8.97 9.23
CA GLY A 114 -1.57 7.77 9.68
C GLY A 114 -2.02 6.48 8.97
N GLY A 115 -2.85 6.56 7.93
CA GLY A 115 -3.38 5.41 7.20
C GLY A 115 -4.52 4.70 7.93
N CYS A 116 -4.80 3.45 7.58
CA CYS A 116 -5.84 2.64 8.24
C CYS A 116 -5.56 2.42 9.72
N ALA A 117 -4.29 2.42 10.12
CA ALA A 117 -3.86 2.34 11.52
C ALA A 117 -4.37 3.51 12.38
N GLY A 118 -4.65 4.67 11.76
CA GLY A 118 -5.28 5.85 12.38
C GLY A 118 -6.71 6.11 11.93
N GLY A 119 -7.30 5.19 11.16
CA GLY A 119 -8.60 5.38 10.51
C GLY A 119 -9.81 4.93 11.31
N GLY A 120 -10.96 4.93 10.64
CA GLY A 120 -12.24 4.49 11.21
C GLY A 120 -12.20 3.04 11.67
N GLY A 121 -12.92 2.74 12.76
CA GLY A 121 -12.89 1.44 13.42
C GLY A 121 -11.79 1.28 14.46
N GLN A 122 -10.81 2.16 14.50
CA GLN A 122 -9.83 2.22 15.58
C GLN A 122 -10.42 2.89 16.82
N THR A 123 -9.89 2.51 17.99
CA THR A 123 -10.31 3.11 19.26
C THR A 123 -9.95 4.60 19.27
N ILE A 124 -10.91 5.46 19.53
CA ILE A 124 -10.74 6.92 19.58
C ILE A 124 -10.01 7.33 20.87
N HIS A 125 -8.98 8.16 20.72
CA HIS A 125 -8.20 8.71 21.83
C HIS A 125 -7.71 10.11 21.49
N CYS A 126 -7.33 10.88 22.51
CA CYS A 126 -6.80 12.24 22.34
C CYS A 126 -5.40 12.29 21.67
N ASP A 127 -4.67 11.18 21.64
CA ASP A 127 -3.33 11.06 21.03
C ASP A 127 -3.35 10.14 19.82
N ASP A 128 -4.34 10.29 18.94
CA ASP A 128 -4.59 9.35 17.84
C ASP A 128 -3.42 9.24 16.87
N GLN A 129 -2.68 10.31 16.61
CA GLN A 129 -1.51 10.31 15.75
C GLN A 129 -0.41 9.38 16.28
N ALA A 130 0.02 9.55 17.53
CA ALA A 130 1.06 8.72 18.13
C ALA A 130 0.65 7.24 18.23
N ARG A 131 -0.65 6.97 18.38
CA ARG A 131 -1.17 5.61 18.36
C ARG A 131 -1.19 5.01 16.97
N ALA A 132 -1.53 5.78 15.95
CA ALA A 132 -1.46 5.35 14.55
C ALA A 132 -0.02 4.96 14.18
N GLU A 133 0.96 5.77 14.57
CA GLU A 133 2.39 5.49 14.40
C GLU A 133 2.82 4.18 15.08
N LYS A 134 2.42 4.02 16.35
CA LYS A 134 2.72 2.79 17.09
C LYS A 134 2.09 1.55 16.45
N ARG A 135 0.86 1.65 15.95
CA ARG A 135 0.20 0.55 15.24
C ARG A 135 0.89 0.29 13.89
N GLY A 136 1.23 1.36 13.15
CA GLY A 136 2.01 1.26 11.91
C GLY A 136 3.34 0.54 12.12
N SER A 137 4.09 0.89 13.17
CA SER A 137 5.35 0.23 13.50
C SER A 137 5.20 -1.27 13.80
N LEU A 138 4.04 -1.69 14.32
CA LEU A 138 3.74 -3.12 14.49
C LEU A 138 3.50 -3.82 13.16
N LEU A 139 2.84 -3.16 12.20
CA LEU A 139 2.65 -3.72 10.86
C LEU A 139 4.00 -3.93 10.15
N HIS A 140 4.93 -2.97 10.26
CA HIS A 140 6.27 -3.13 9.71
C HIS A 140 7.06 -4.26 10.38
N LYS A 141 6.92 -4.45 11.69
CA LYS A 141 7.51 -5.61 12.39
C LYS A 141 6.89 -6.94 11.95
N LEU A 142 5.61 -6.96 11.67
CA LEU A 142 4.95 -8.15 11.12
C LEU A 142 5.50 -8.45 9.72
N ASP A 143 5.60 -7.46 8.83
CA ASP A 143 6.23 -7.63 7.52
C ASP A 143 7.64 -8.22 7.62
N GLN A 144 8.49 -7.67 8.52
CA GLN A 144 9.86 -8.15 8.72
C GLN A 144 9.94 -9.63 9.13
N ASN A 145 8.90 -10.16 9.77
CA ASN A 145 8.84 -11.56 10.20
C ASN A 145 8.06 -12.47 9.24
N MET A 146 7.52 -11.91 8.14
CA MET A 146 6.80 -12.72 7.14
C MET A 146 7.76 -13.53 6.27
N PRO A 147 7.41 -14.79 5.97
CA PRO A 147 8.22 -15.63 5.08
C PRO A 147 8.27 -15.10 3.64
N VAL A 148 7.18 -14.46 3.20
CA VAL A 148 7.08 -13.82 1.89
C VAL A 148 6.80 -12.33 2.11
N ARG A 149 7.72 -11.48 1.66
CA ARG A 149 7.65 -10.02 1.86
C ARG A 149 7.29 -9.21 0.61
N PHE A 150 7.23 -9.86 -0.54
CA PHE A 150 6.97 -9.21 -1.83
C PHE A 150 5.62 -9.62 -2.40
N SER A 151 4.82 -8.65 -2.85
CA SER A 151 3.49 -8.91 -3.41
C SER A 151 3.54 -9.81 -4.64
N HIS A 152 4.56 -9.63 -5.49
CA HIS A 152 4.74 -10.42 -6.71
C HIS A 152 5.19 -11.86 -6.47
N GLU A 153 5.51 -12.23 -5.24
CA GLU A 153 5.83 -13.61 -4.84
C GLU A 153 4.62 -14.38 -4.29
N ASN A 154 3.46 -13.74 -4.15
CA ASN A 154 2.25 -14.39 -3.67
C ASN A 154 1.79 -15.44 -4.68
N GLU A 155 1.88 -16.72 -4.32
CA GLU A 155 1.55 -17.83 -5.22
C GLU A 155 0.05 -17.89 -5.54
N ASP A 156 -0.83 -17.58 -4.60
CA ASP A 156 -2.27 -17.55 -4.84
C ASP A 156 -2.65 -16.47 -5.88
N VAL A 157 -2.00 -15.30 -5.80
CA VAL A 157 -2.21 -14.22 -6.77
C VAL A 157 -1.66 -14.61 -8.15
N LYS A 158 -0.47 -15.22 -8.21
CA LYS A 158 0.10 -15.73 -9.47
C LYS A 158 -0.81 -16.77 -10.11
N GLN A 159 -1.37 -17.68 -9.30
CA GLN A 159 -2.31 -18.69 -9.79
C GLN A 159 -3.59 -18.06 -10.31
N LEU A 160 -4.15 -17.07 -9.59
CA LEU A 160 -5.33 -16.33 -10.03
C LEU A 160 -5.13 -15.66 -11.39
N TYR A 161 -3.99 -15.01 -11.60
CA TYR A 161 -3.66 -14.44 -12.91
C TYR A 161 -3.54 -15.53 -13.99
N LYS A 162 -2.81 -16.60 -13.70
CA LYS A 162 -2.58 -17.69 -14.65
C LYS A 162 -3.88 -18.38 -15.06
N GLU A 163 -4.80 -18.60 -14.14
CA GLU A 163 -6.01 -19.39 -14.37
C GLU A 163 -7.20 -18.55 -14.84
N TRP A 164 -7.26 -17.28 -14.45
CA TRP A 164 -8.45 -16.47 -14.67
C TRP A 164 -8.20 -15.08 -15.26
N LEU A 165 -7.28 -14.32 -14.70
CA LEU A 165 -7.00 -12.94 -15.15
C LEU A 165 -5.98 -12.87 -16.29
N GLU A 166 -5.38 -13.99 -16.69
CA GLU A 166 -4.37 -14.15 -17.75
C GLU A 166 -3.03 -13.52 -17.36
N LYS A 167 -2.93 -12.20 -17.32
CA LYS A 167 -1.75 -11.44 -16.91
C LYS A 167 -2.16 -10.05 -16.40
N PRO A 168 -1.28 -9.35 -15.66
CA PRO A 168 -1.48 -7.95 -15.34
C PRO A 168 -1.72 -7.12 -16.61
N LEU A 169 -2.64 -6.16 -16.53
CA LEU A 169 -3.06 -5.30 -17.66
C LEU A 169 -3.64 -6.07 -18.87
N SER A 170 -4.16 -7.28 -18.68
CA SER A 170 -5.00 -7.93 -19.69
C SER A 170 -6.36 -7.24 -19.72
N GLU A 171 -7.08 -7.37 -20.85
CA GLU A 171 -8.43 -6.81 -20.99
C GLU A 171 -9.35 -7.24 -19.83
N LYS A 172 -9.27 -8.52 -19.47
CA LYS A 172 -10.06 -9.09 -18.37
C LYS A 172 -9.63 -8.56 -17.00
N ALA A 173 -8.34 -8.35 -16.77
CA ALA A 173 -7.85 -7.76 -15.53
C ALA A 173 -8.28 -6.29 -15.42
N GLU A 174 -8.22 -5.53 -16.51
CA GLU A 174 -8.70 -4.15 -16.57
C GLU A 174 -10.20 -4.07 -16.26
N GLU A 175 -11.02 -4.91 -16.93
CA GLU A 175 -12.47 -4.94 -16.71
C GLU A 175 -12.85 -5.26 -15.26
N LEU A 176 -12.15 -6.20 -14.62
CA LEU A 176 -12.53 -6.71 -13.29
C LEU A 176 -11.87 -5.99 -12.12
N LEU A 177 -10.68 -5.44 -12.31
CA LEU A 177 -9.88 -4.86 -11.22
C LEU A 177 -9.82 -3.33 -11.25
N HIS A 178 -10.22 -2.70 -12.36
CA HIS A 178 -10.21 -1.26 -12.52
C HIS A 178 -11.61 -0.68 -12.64
N THR A 179 -11.76 0.56 -12.23
CA THR A 179 -13.03 1.29 -12.33
C THR A 179 -12.83 2.50 -13.25
N ASP A 180 -13.69 2.62 -14.25
CA ASP A 180 -13.76 3.83 -15.05
C ASP A 180 -14.54 4.90 -14.30
N HIS A 181 -13.85 5.88 -13.75
CA HIS A 181 -14.45 6.99 -13.01
C HIS A 181 -15.18 8.01 -13.88
N PHE A 182 -15.06 7.91 -15.20
CA PHE A 182 -15.70 8.80 -16.18
C PHE A 182 -16.85 8.11 -16.93
N ALA A 183 -17.05 6.80 -16.73
CA ALA A 183 -18.16 6.08 -17.32
C ALA A 183 -19.49 6.64 -16.77
N PRO A 184 -20.49 6.88 -17.63
CA PRO A 184 -21.82 7.26 -17.15
C PRO A 184 -22.42 6.11 -16.33
N VAL A 185 -22.97 6.44 -15.16
CA VAL A 185 -23.67 5.53 -14.25
C VAL A 185 -25.06 5.22 -14.80
#